data_62c94f463447e2af49b7fef02289e25a
#
_entry.id   62c94f463447e2af49b7fef02289e25a
#
_cell.length_a   1.000
_cell.length_b   1.000
_cell.length_c   1.000
_cell.angle_alpha   90.00
_cell.angle_beta   90.00
_cell.angle_gamma   90.00
#
_symmetry.space_group_name_H-M   'P 1'
#
loop_
_entity.id
_entity.type
_entity.pdbx_description
1 polymer ?
#
loop_
_entity_poly.entity_id
_entity_poly.type
_entity_poly.pdbx_seq_one_letter_code
_entity_poly.pdbx_strand_id
1 'polypeptide(L)'
;LTVTLLLVVAAAIDSAGPFTMASVACAVFLLLLFLARLFQRMKRAMTGRFKQRVPAPTAALLAVLVSALIFWNVGNGLLVQSVLRMMDRSYSELDARLEEERPRPTATLKTGGPDSLLKWSTLGRQGRRMIADGPDQAQIQAMTGRTAQEPLRVYVGLGSADSPKQRAQLALAELQRIGAFQRANLVIATPTGTGWVDQESQQALEYLLLGDVATVSVQYSYFASWLAL
;
A
#
# COMPACT_ATOMS: atom_id res chain seq x y z
N LEU A 1 -7.83 5.40 -17.30
CA LEU A 1 -9.14 5.28 -16.59
C LEU A 1 -9.76 3.88 -16.73
N THR A 2 -9.77 3.31 -17.93
CA THR A 2 -10.34 1.97 -18.19
C THR A 2 -9.54 0.85 -17.56
N VAL A 3 -8.21 0.91 -17.58
CA VAL A 3 -7.34 -0.12 -17.02
C VAL A 3 -7.38 -0.10 -15.48
N THR A 4 -7.38 1.08 -14.86
CA THR A 4 -7.46 1.21 -13.40
C THR A 4 -8.82 0.75 -12.87
N LEU A 5 -9.90 1.06 -13.58
CA LEU A 5 -11.26 0.62 -13.23
C LEU A 5 -11.40 -0.91 -13.36
N LEU A 6 -10.82 -1.49 -14.43
CA LEU A 6 -10.80 -2.95 -14.65
C LEU A 6 -10.02 -3.68 -13.56
N LEU A 7 -8.91 -3.13 -13.09
CA LEU A 7 -8.09 -3.75 -12.04
C LEU A 7 -8.73 -3.64 -10.64
N VAL A 8 -9.40 -2.53 -10.35
CA VAL A 8 -10.21 -2.39 -9.11
C VAL A 8 -11.38 -3.37 -9.11
N VAL A 9 -12.03 -3.53 -10.25
CA VAL A 9 -13.09 -4.53 -10.44
C VAL A 9 -12.52 -5.96 -10.33
N ALA A 10 -11.36 -6.24 -10.90
CA ALA A 10 -10.71 -7.54 -10.80
C ALA A 10 -10.31 -7.91 -9.35
N ALA A 11 -9.78 -6.98 -8.58
CA ALA A 11 -9.44 -7.20 -7.16
C ALA A 11 -10.67 -7.41 -6.26
N ALA A 12 -11.81 -6.80 -6.61
CA ALA A 12 -13.09 -7.03 -5.92
C ALA A 12 -13.75 -8.36 -6.31
N ILE A 13 -13.35 -8.95 -7.41
CA ILE A 13 -13.92 -10.18 -7.98
C ILE A 13 -13.45 -11.44 -7.26
N ASP A 14 -12.23 -11.46 -6.75
CA ASP A 14 -11.60 -12.68 -6.17
C ASP A 14 -12.24 -13.16 -4.86
N SER A 15 -13.08 -12.32 -4.22
CA SER A 15 -13.75 -12.65 -2.95
C SER A 15 -15.29 -12.59 -2.99
N ALA A 16 -15.89 -12.31 -4.15
CA ALA A 16 -17.32 -12.00 -4.25
C ALA A 16 -18.12 -13.08 -4.98
N GLY A 17 -19.23 -13.50 -4.41
CA GLY A 17 -20.17 -14.44 -5.04
C GLY A 17 -20.76 -13.89 -6.35
N PRO A 18 -21.34 -14.77 -7.22
CA PRO A 18 -21.79 -14.41 -8.58
C PRO A 18 -22.82 -13.27 -8.64
N PHE A 19 -23.63 -13.09 -7.62
CA PHE A 19 -24.59 -11.96 -7.51
C PHE A 19 -23.92 -10.60 -7.28
N THR A 20 -22.85 -10.55 -6.48
CA THR A 20 -22.09 -9.33 -6.27
C THR A 20 -21.31 -8.94 -7.52
N MET A 21 -20.78 -9.90 -8.26
CA MET A 21 -20.13 -9.66 -9.55
C MET A 21 -21.08 -9.06 -10.58
N ALA A 22 -22.28 -9.63 -10.70
CA ALA A 22 -23.30 -9.13 -11.62
C ALA A 22 -23.76 -7.72 -11.26
N SER A 23 -23.94 -7.42 -9.97
CA SER A 23 -24.34 -6.08 -9.50
C SER A 23 -23.25 -5.02 -9.74
N VAL A 24 -21.98 -5.35 -9.51
CA VAL A 24 -20.85 -4.46 -9.79
C VAL A 24 -20.70 -4.21 -11.29
N ALA A 25 -20.80 -5.27 -12.12
CA ALA A 25 -20.75 -5.13 -13.57
C ALA A 25 -21.90 -4.25 -14.11
N CYS A 26 -23.11 -4.44 -13.60
CA CYS A 26 -24.26 -3.62 -13.93
C CYS A 26 -24.06 -2.15 -13.51
N ALA A 27 -23.57 -1.89 -12.31
CA ALA A 27 -23.29 -0.54 -11.82
C ALA A 27 -22.21 0.16 -12.67
N VAL A 28 -21.13 -0.54 -13.03
CA VAL A 28 -20.08 -0.02 -13.92
C VAL A 28 -20.65 0.28 -15.31
N PHE A 29 -21.47 -0.62 -15.87
CA PHE A 29 -22.09 -0.41 -17.17
C PHE A 29 -23.02 0.82 -17.17
N LEU A 30 -23.87 0.97 -16.15
CA LEU A 30 -24.75 2.11 -15.99
C LEU A 30 -23.98 3.42 -15.82
N LEU A 31 -22.87 3.39 -15.07
CA LEU A 31 -21.98 4.53 -14.93
C LEU A 31 -21.36 4.92 -16.28
N LEU A 32 -20.87 3.98 -17.05
CA LEU A 32 -20.30 4.24 -18.38
C LEU A 32 -21.35 4.83 -19.33
N LEU A 33 -22.58 4.31 -19.33
CA LEU A 33 -23.69 4.86 -20.11
C LEU A 33 -24.04 6.28 -19.67
N PHE A 34 -24.07 6.55 -18.37
CA PHE A 34 -24.32 7.87 -17.83
C PHE A 34 -23.23 8.86 -18.28
N LEU A 35 -21.96 8.48 -18.16
CA LEU A 35 -20.83 9.29 -18.59
C LEU A 35 -20.86 9.56 -20.09
N ALA A 36 -21.16 8.56 -20.91
CA ALA A 36 -21.30 8.72 -22.37
C ALA A 36 -22.44 9.69 -22.72
N ARG A 37 -23.59 9.60 -22.05
CA ARG A 37 -24.72 10.53 -22.24
C ARG A 37 -24.37 11.94 -21.77
N LEU A 38 -23.68 12.08 -20.66
CA LEU A 38 -23.22 13.37 -20.14
C LEU A 38 -22.25 14.04 -21.12
N PHE A 39 -21.28 13.28 -21.65
CA PHE A 39 -20.37 13.77 -22.69
C PHE A 39 -21.11 14.24 -23.94
N GLN A 40 -22.07 13.45 -24.43
CA GLN A 40 -22.88 13.81 -25.61
C GLN A 40 -23.73 15.08 -25.36
N ARG A 41 -24.31 15.22 -24.14
CA ARG A 41 -25.06 16.44 -23.77
C ARG A 41 -24.15 17.67 -23.74
N MET A 42 -22.96 17.54 -23.15
CA MET A 42 -21.97 18.61 -23.07
C MET A 42 -21.47 19.02 -24.46
N LYS A 43 -21.14 18.04 -25.32
CA LYS A 43 -20.77 18.28 -26.72
C LYS A 43 -21.86 19.04 -27.48
N ARG A 44 -23.14 18.65 -27.34
CA ARG A 44 -24.26 19.33 -28.01
C ARG A 44 -24.43 20.78 -27.51
N ALA A 45 -24.37 21.00 -26.22
CA ALA A 45 -24.47 22.33 -25.63
C ALA A 45 -23.33 23.26 -26.09
N MET A 46 -22.11 22.75 -26.11
CA MET A 46 -20.93 23.50 -26.59
C MET A 46 -20.98 23.79 -28.08
N THR A 47 -21.38 22.81 -28.91
CA THR A 47 -21.55 23.01 -30.35
C THR A 47 -22.55 24.13 -30.63
N GLY A 48 -23.67 24.16 -29.90
CA GLY A 48 -24.67 25.24 -30.02
C GLY A 48 -24.10 26.63 -29.72
N ARG A 49 -23.25 26.73 -28.68
CA ARG A 49 -22.60 28.03 -28.32
C ARG A 49 -21.53 28.44 -29.34
N PHE A 50 -20.73 27.50 -29.82
CA PHE A 50 -19.65 27.81 -30.78
C PHE A 50 -20.17 28.14 -32.19
N LYS A 51 -21.27 27.55 -32.65
CA LYS A 51 -21.90 27.84 -33.92
C LYS A 51 -22.30 29.34 -34.11
N GLN A 52 -22.45 30.06 -33.01
CA GLN A 52 -22.75 31.49 -33.06
C GLN A 52 -21.54 32.35 -33.42
N ARG A 53 -20.31 31.83 -33.36
CA ARG A 53 -19.07 32.60 -33.54
C ARG A 53 -18.12 32.03 -34.57
N VAL A 54 -18.27 30.74 -34.95
CA VAL A 54 -17.38 30.05 -35.88
C VAL A 54 -18.15 29.13 -36.83
N PRO A 55 -17.61 28.77 -38.01
CA PRO A 55 -18.25 27.85 -38.96
C PRO A 55 -18.56 26.47 -38.29
N ALA A 56 -19.64 25.84 -38.77
CA ALA A 56 -20.16 24.63 -38.17
C ALA A 56 -19.15 23.48 -37.98
N PRO A 57 -18.24 23.15 -38.91
CA PRO A 57 -17.27 22.08 -38.71
C PRO A 57 -16.24 22.39 -37.61
N THR A 58 -15.77 23.63 -37.55
CA THR A 58 -14.81 24.09 -36.53
C THR A 58 -15.47 24.16 -35.14
N ALA A 59 -16.74 24.56 -35.06
CA ALA A 59 -17.51 24.57 -33.83
C ALA A 59 -17.68 23.15 -33.26
N ALA A 60 -17.92 22.16 -34.12
CA ALA A 60 -18.02 20.76 -33.72
C ALA A 60 -16.70 20.20 -33.17
N LEU A 61 -15.59 20.49 -33.84
CA LEU A 61 -14.25 20.09 -33.43
C LEU A 61 -13.88 20.69 -32.06
N LEU A 62 -14.05 22.02 -31.92
CA LEU A 62 -13.79 22.73 -30.67
C LEU A 62 -14.65 22.20 -29.51
N ALA A 63 -15.94 21.91 -29.79
CA ALA A 63 -16.81 21.34 -28.78
C ALA A 63 -16.36 19.95 -28.31
N VAL A 64 -15.84 19.11 -29.20
CA VAL A 64 -15.26 17.81 -28.85
C VAL A 64 -14.00 17.99 -28.00
N LEU A 65 -13.07 18.84 -28.42
CA LEU A 65 -11.81 19.07 -27.71
C LEU A 65 -12.04 19.63 -26.29
N VAL A 66 -12.88 20.67 -26.17
CA VAL A 66 -13.20 21.26 -24.86
C VAL A 66 -13.95 20.26 -23.96
N SER A 67 -14.90 19.52 -24.53
CA SER A 67 -15.60 18.48 -23.77
C SER A 67 -14.68 17.37 -23.31
N ALA A 68 -13.75 16.93 -24.17
CA ALA A 68 -12.75 15.92 -23.80
C ALA A 68 -11.80 16.42 -22.72
N LEU A 69 -11.36 17.68 -22.80
CA LEU A 69 -10.48 18.29 -21.81
C LEU A 69 -11.16 18.42 -20.44
N ILE A 70 -12.42 18.86 -20.40
CA ILE A 70 -13.19 18.94 -19.16
C ILE A 70 -13.39 17.53 -18.58
N PHE A 71 -13.76 16.57 -19.42
CA PHE A 71 -13.98 15.19 -19.01
C PHE A 71 -12.70 14.54 -18.48
N TRP A 72 -11.55 14.82 -19.11
CA TRP A 72 -10.23 14.37 -18.65
C TRP A 72 -9.87 14.95 -17.28
N ASN A 73 -10.04 16.27 -17.10
CA ASN A 73 -9.71 16.95 -15.84
C ASN A 73 -10.64 16.50 -14.69
N VAL A 74 -11.95 16.39 -14.93
CA VAL A 74 -12.91 15.94 -13.93
C VAL A 74 -12.70 14.45 -13.62
N GLY A 75 -12.47 13.63 -14.64
CA GLY A 75 -12.22 12.20 -14.48
C GLY A 75 -10.94 11.90 -13.70
N ASN A 76 -9.82 12.54 -14.08
CA ASN A 76 -8.54 12.35 -13.38
C ASN A 76 -8.48 13.04 -12.01
N GLY A 77 -9.06 14.25 -11.88
CA GLY A 77 -8.95 15.01 -10.64
C GLY A 77 -9.89 14.54 -9.53
N LEU A 78 -11.18 14.44 -9.81
CA LEU A 78 -12.18 14.21 -8.75
C LEU A 78 -12.49 12.73 -8.52
N LEU A 79 -12.72 11.97 -9.59
CA LEU A 79 -13.15 10.56 -9.45
C LEU A 79 -11.99 9.67 -9.01
N VAL A 80 -10.84 9.76 -9.69
CA VAL A 80 -9.67 8.92 -9.36
C VAL A 80 -9.17 9.22 -7.96
N GLN A 81 -9.01 10.50 -7.59
CA GLN A 81 -8.57 10.87 -6.25
C GLN A 81 -9.58 10.49 -5.15
N SER A 82 -10.88 10.53 -5.44
CA SER A 82 -11.90 10.12 -4.47
C SER A 82 -11.91 8.62 -4.25
N VAL A 83 -11.77 7.85 -5.33
CA VAL A 83 -11.65 6.38 -5.26
C VAL A 83 -10.35 5.99 -4.53
N LEU A 84 -9.22 6.58 -4.88
CA LEU A 84 -7.95 6.30 -4.22
C LEU A 84 -8.01 6.63 -2.72
N ARG A 85 -8.60 7.77 -2.33
CA ARG A 85 -8.78 8.13 -0.91
C ARG A 85 -9.70 7.16 -0.17
N MET A 86 -10.76 6.67 -0.80
CA MET A 86 -11.65 5.68 -0.21
C MET A 86 -10.93 4.34 -0.02
N MET A 87 -10.18 3.91 -1.02
CA MET A 87 -9.36 2.70 -0.93
C MET A 87 -8.28 2.83 0.15
N ASP A 88 -7.59 3.96 0.24
CA ASP A 88 -6.56 4.22 1.25
C ASP A 88 -7.10 4.02 2.67
N ARG A 89 -8.28 4.57 2.97
CA ARG A 89 -8.96 4.37 4.27
C ARG A 89 -9.28 2.90 4.53
N SER A 90 -9.86 2.21 3.55
CA SER A 90 -10.22 0.80 3.72
C SER A 90 -9.00 -0.09 3.93
N TYR A 91 -7.92 0.15 3.19
CA TYR A 91 -6.67 -0.59 3.36
C TYR A 91 -5.96 -0.25 4.68
N SER A 92 -6.00 1.02 5.11
CA SER A 92 -5.42 1.40 6.41
C SER A 92 -6.16 0.76 7.59
N GLU A 93 -7.49 0.63 7.52
CA GLU A 93 -8.29 -0.07 8.54
C GLU A 93 -7.98 -1.57 8.57
N LEU A 94 -7.81 -2.20 7.41
CA LEU A 94 -7.43 -3.61 7.33
C LEU A 94 -6.01 -3.86 7.87
N ASP A 95 -5.08 -2.97 7.56
CA ASP A 95 -3.69 -3.06 8.04
C ASP A 95 -3.58 -2.81 9.55
N ALA A 96 -4.44 -1.97 10.11
CA ALA A 96 -4.48 -1.66 11.53
C ALA A 96 -5.09 -2.78 12.40
N ARG A 97 -5.87 -3.72 11.83
CA ARG A 97 -6.51 -4.81 12.60
C ARG A 97 -5.46 -5.66 13.28
N LEU A 98 -5.61 -5.80 14.61
CA LEU A 98 -4.75 -6.67 15.41
C LEU A 98 -5.16 -8.13 15.18
N GLU A 99 -4.17 -8.98 15.01
CA GLU A 99 -4.33 -10.43 14.85
C GLU A 99 -4.10 -11.11 16.21
N GLU A 100 -5.07 -11.88 16.69
CA GLU A 100 -4.96 -12.61 17.96
C GLU A 100 -3.81 -13.64 17.96
N GLU A 101 -3.51 -14.18 16.79
CA GLU A 101 -2.43 -15.15 16.56
C GLU A 101 -1.02 -14.53 16.72
N ARG A 102 -0.92 -13.18 16.68
CA ARG A 102 0.34 -12.42 16.80
C ARG A 102 0.25 -11.41 17.93
N PRO A 103 0.37 -11.88 19.18
CA PRO A 103 0.34 -10.99 20.33
C PRO A 103 1.55 -10.04 20.32
N ARG A 104 1.41 -8.94 21.03
CA ARG A 104 2.50 -7.99 21.23
C ARG A 104 3.72 -8.68 21.83
N PRO A 105 4.95 -8.49 21.31
CA PRO A 105 6.16 -9.04 21.88
C PRO A 105 6.39 -8.56 23.31
N THR A 106 6.88 -9.46 24.16
CA THR A 106 7.28 -9.15 25.55
C THR A 106 8.78 -8.85 25.65
N ALA A 107 9.58 -9.25 24.66
CA ALA A 107 11.02 -9.04 24.67
C ALA A 107 11.37 -7.57 24.36
N THR A 108 12.28 -6.99 25.13
CA THR A 108 12.69 -5.57 25.08
C THR A 108 13.39 -5.19 23.78
N LEU A 109 14.10 -6.15 23.15
CA LEU A 109 14.80 -5.92 21.88
C LEU A 109 13.90 -6.08 20.65
N LYS A 110 12.66 -6.58 20.81
CA LYS A 110 11.74 -6.70 19.67
C LYS A 110 10.99 -5.41 19.43
N THR A 111 10.93 -4.97 18.17
CA THR A 111 10.11 -3.82 17.75
C THR A 111 8.65 -4.03 18.13
N GLY A 112 8.01 -3.01 18.68
CA GLY A 112 6.65 -3.09 19.22
C GLY A 112 6.58 -3.66 20.65
N GLY A 113 7.70 -4.12 21.21
CA GLY A 113 7.81 -4.58 22.61
C GLY A 113 7.70 -3.46 23.63
N PRO A 114 7.92 -3.75 24.93
CA PRO A 114 7.73 -2.77 26.02
C PRO A 114 8.54 -1.48 25.86
N ASP A 115 9.80 -1.61 25.45
CA ASP A 115 10.75 -0.47 25.35
C ASP A 115 10.90 0.06 23.92
N SER A 116 10.11 -0.46 22.97
CA SER A 116 10.15 -0.02 21.59
C SER A 116 9.61 1.40 21.42
N LEU A 117 10.28 2.20 20.61
CA LEU A 117 9.83 3.53 20.18
C LEU A 117 8.61 3.43 19.25
N LEU A 118 8.34 2.26 18.73
CA LEU A 118 7.26 1.94 17.79
C LEU A 118 6.14 1.18 18.51
N LYS A 119 4.91 1.63 18.36
CA LYS A 119 3.74 0.95 18.92
C LYS A 119 3.37 -0.26 18.07
N TRP A 120 3.09 -1.41 18.69
CA TRP A 120 2.66 -2.63 18.00
C TRP A 120 1.46 -2.40 17.05
N SER A 121 0.51 -1.57 17.48
CA SER A 121 -0.69 -1.22 16.71
C SER A 121 -0.39 -0.39 15.45
N THR A 122 0.74 0.32 15.39
CA THR A 122 1.08 1.19 14.24
C THR A 122 2.02 0.53 13.24
N LEU A 123 2.51 -0.68 13.52
CA LEU A 123 3.39 -1.41 12.59
C LEU A 123 2.66 -1.88 11.33
N GLY A 124 1.33 -1.96 11.37
CA GLY A 124 0.56 -2.59 10.32
C GLY A 124 0.67 -4.11 10.33
N ARG A 125 -0.19 -4.77 9.57
CA ARG A 125 -0.28 -6.24 9.52
C ARG A 125 1.05 -6.88 9.06
N GLN A 126 1.64 -6.35 8.00
CA GLN A 126 2.89 -6.90 7.45
C GLN A 126 4.09 -6.66 8.37
N GLY A 127 4.11 -5.53 9.07
CA GLY A 127 5.16 -5.26 10.06
C GLY A 127 5.06 -6.20 11.26
N ARG A 128 3.87 -6.41 11.80
CA ARG A 128 3.67 -7.38 12.88
C ARG A 128 4.10 -8.79 12.46
N ARG A 129 3.76 -9.19 11.24
CA ARG A 129 4.17 -10.46 10.66
C ARG A 129 5.70 -10.57 10.55
N MET A 130 6.37 -9.54 10.02
CA MET A 130 7.82 -9.52 9.91
C MET A 130 8.51 -9.66 11.28
N ILE A 131 7.96 -9.06 12.33
CA ILE A 131 8.56 -9.12 13.67
C ILE A 131 8.26 -10.46 14.37
N ALA A 132 7.05 -11.01 14.20
CA ALA A 132 6.60 -12.18 14.94
C ALA A 132 7.03 -13.52 14.33
N ASP A 133 6.99 -13.63 13.00
CA ASP A 133 7.06 -14.93 12.30
C ASP A 133 8.51 -15.39 11.98
N GLY A 134 9.55 -14.67 12.39
CA GLY A 134 10.93 -15.07 12.09
C GLY A 134 11.54 -15.97 13.18
N PRO A 135 12.64 -16.70 12.86
CA PRO A 135 13.33 -17.56 13.80
C PRO A 135 13.94 -16.77 14.96
N ASP A 136 13.95 -17.37 16.12
CA ASP A 136 14.70 -16.91 17.28
C ASP A 136 16.09 -17.56 17.34
N GLN A 137 16.90 -17.12 18.29
CA GLN A 137 18.24 -17.66 18.52
C GLN A 137 18.23 -19.18 18.73
N ALA A 138 17.27 -19.70 19.51
CA ALA A 138 17.22 -21.11 19.83
C ALA A 138 16.90 -21.99 18.62
N GLN A 139 15.99 -21.52 17.75
CA GLN A 139 15.63 -22.17 16.50
C GLN A 139 16.81 -22.21 15.54
N ILE A 140 17.57 -21.10 15.42
CA ILE A 140 18.76 -21.04 14.58
C ILE A 140 19.84 -22.02 15.12
N GLN A 141 20.08 -22.04 16.42
CA GLN A 141 21.03 -22.98 17.04
C GLN A 141 20.61 -24.44 16.82
N ALA A 142 19.33 -24.74 17.02
CA ALA A 142 18.84 -26.12 16.86
C ALA A 142 18.98 -26.61 15.41
N MET A 143 18.73 -25.73 14.42
CA MET A 143 18.81 -26.11 13.01
C MET A 143 20.26 -26.21 12.51
N THR A 144 21.13 -25.30 12.95
CA THR A 144 22.49 -25.19 12.42
C THR A 144 23.55 -25.99 13.19
N GLY A 145 23.24 -26.37 14.45
CA GLY A 145 24.18 -26.97 15.37
C GLY A 145 25.32 -26.03 15.81
N ARG A 146 25.19 -24.71 15.58
CA ARG A 146 26.22 -23.70 15.85
C ARG A 146 25.68 -22.65 16.83
N THR A 147 26.59 -21.98 17.54
CA THR A 147 26.22 -20.82 18.36
C THR A 147 25.64 -19.71 17.48
N ALA A 148 24.47 -19.21 17.83
CA ALA A 148 23.78 -18.15 17.10
C ALA A 148 23.44 -16.97 18.01
N GLN A 149 23.08 -15.85 17.41
CA GLN A 149 22.53 -14.67 18.09
C GLN A 149 21.04 -14.53 17.77
N GLU A 150 20.32 -13.73 18.59
CA GLU A 150 18.94 -13.36 18.27
C GLU A 150 18.93 -12.38 17.11
N PRO A 151 18.26 -12.66 15.97
CA PRO A 151 18.15 -11.72 14.88
C PRO A 151 17.40 -10.46 15.30
N LEU A 152 17.87 -9.30 14.86
CA LEU A 152 17.22 -8.02 15.17
C LEU A 152 16.37 -7.58 13.97
N ARG A 153 15.11 -7.20 14.25
CA ARG A 153 14.19 -6.74 13.20
C ARG A 153 13.54 -5.43 13.60
N VAL A 154 13.61 -4.45 12.70
CA VAL A 154 12.91 -3.17 12.81
C VAL A 154 11.93 -3.04 11.66
N TYR A 155 10.69 -2.76 11.98
CA TYR A 155 9.68 -2.43 10.98
C TYR A 155 8.95 -1.16 11.37
N VAL A 156 8.90 -0.19 10.46
CA VAL A 156 8.15 1.05 10.65
C VAL A 156 6.93 1.04 9.72
N GLY A 157 5.76 0.88 10.31
CA GLY A 157 4.49 0.93 9.56
C GLY A 157 4.17 2.34 9.07
N LEU A 158 3.32 2.43 8.06
CA LEU A 158 2.89 3.72 7.49
C LEU A 158 2.18 4.60 8.54
N GLY A 159 1.43 3.97 9.46
CA GLY A 159 0.76 4.64 10.56
C GLY A 159 1.66 5.05 11.75
N SER A 160 2.96 4.80 11.68
CA SER A 160 3.88 5.14 12.78
C SER A 160 4.26 6.62 12.81
N ALA A 161 4.24 7.33 11.67
CA ALA A 161 4.43 8.77 11.56
C ALA A 161 3.92 9.32 10.21
N ASP A 162 3.60 10.62 10.19
CA ASP A 162 2.92 11.28 9.06
C ASP A 162 3.80 11.44 7.82
N SER A 163 5.12 11.56 7.98
CA SER A 163 6.02 11.81 6.86
C SER A 163 7.07 10.70 6.67
N PRO A 164 7.54 10.46 5.44
CA PRO A 164 8.64 9.52 5.17
C PRO A 164 9.90 9.84 5.98
N LYS A 165 10.22 11.13 6.14
CA LYS A 165 11.36 11.58 6.94
C LYS A 165 11.24 11.17 8.41
N GLN A 166 10.07 11.37 9.02
CA GLN A 166 9.83 10.98 10.41
C GLN A 166 9.88 9.47 10.58
N ARG A 167 9.32 8.69 9.62
CA ARG A 167 9.43 7.23 9.65
C ARG A 167 10.88 6.76 9.55
N ALA A 168 11.69 7.37 8.68
CA ALA A 168 13.12 7.07 8.60
C ALA A 168 13.87 7.40 9.89
N GLN A 169 13.53 8.51 10.54
CA GLN A 169 14.11 8.88 11.84
C GLN A 169 13.72 7.88 12.94
N LEU A 170 12.46 7.43 12.98
CA LEU A 170 12.01 6.39 13.91
C LEU A 170 12.73 5.05 13.65
N ALA A 171 12.92 4.67 12.37
CA ALA A 171 13.67 3.48 12.01
C ALA A 171 15.11 3.55 12.53
N LEU A 172 15.78 4.68 12.33
CA LEU A 172 17.15 4.90 12.80
C LEU A 172 17.23 4.84 14.32
N ALA A 173 16.33 5.54 15.02
CA ALA A 173 16.30 5.57 16.48
C ALA A 173 16.04 4.17 17.07
N GLU A 174 15.13 3.39 16.47
CA GLU A 174 14.86 2.02 16.90
C GLU A 174 16.03 1.08 16.63
N LEU A 175 16.71 1.20 15.48
CA LEU A 175 17.95 0.47 15.19
C LEU A 175 19.06 0.78 16.24
N GLN A 176 19.20 2.03 16.63
CA GLN A 176 20.15 2.45 17.68
C GLN A 176 19.76 1.84 19.02
N ARG A 177 18.47 1.90 19.38
CA ARG A 177 17.96 1.37 20.65
C ARG A 177 18.26 -0.12 20.83
N ILE A 178 18.03 -0.92 19.78
CA ILE A 178 18.22 -2.38 19.85
C ILE A 178 19.67 -2.81 19.60
N GLY A 179 20.60 -1.88 19.39
CA GLY A 179 22.01 -2.20 19.12
C GLY A 179 22.25 -2.81 17.73
N ALA A 180 21.44 -2.47 16.75
CA ALA A 180 21.53 -3.05 15.40
C ALA A 180 22.86 -2.81 14.71
N PHE A 181 23.51 -1.68 14.98
CA PHE A 181 24.83 -1.31 14.41
C PHE A 181 26.01 -2.09 15.01
N GLN A 182 25.77 -2.91 16.03
CA GLN A 182 26.76 -3.83 16.60
C GLN A 182 26.72 -5.21 15.91
N ARG A 183 25.77 -5.46 15.03
CA ARG A 183 25.69 -6.68 14.22
C ARG A 183 26.66 -6.60 13.06
N ALA A 184 27.21 -7.75 12.69
CA ALA A 184 28.11 -7.82 11.53
C ALA A 184 27.39 -7.46 10.21
N ASN A 185 26.07 -7.64 10.16
CA ASN A 185 25.27 -7.43 8.95
C ASN A 185 24.07 -6.53 9.26
N LEU A 186 23.91 -5.48 8.45
CA LEU A 186 22.72 -4.63 8.44
C LEU A 186 22.05 -4.70 7.07
N VAL A 187 20.80 -5.15 7.05
CA VAL A 187 20.01 -5.34 5.84
C VAL A 187 18.89 -4.29 5.79
N ILE A 188 18.82 -3.56 4.70
CA ILE A 188 17.70 -2.66 4.40
C ILE A 188 16.78 -3.39 3.41
N ALA A 189 15.66 -3.92 3.92
CA ALA A 189 14.69 -4.63 3.13
C ALA A 189 13.60 -3.66 2.63
N THR A 190 13.60 -3.35 1.34
CA THR A 190 12.54 -2.53 0.75
C THR A 190 11.26 -3.38 0.61
N PRO A 191 10.17 -3.02 1.28
CA PRO A 191 8.92 -3.77 1.19
C PRO A 191 8.20 -3.48 -0.13
N THR A 192 7.21 -4.30 -0.47
CA THR A 192 6.23 -3.92 -1.49
C THR A 192 5.41 -2.71 -1.04
N GLY A 193 4.61 -2.12 -1.93
CA GLY A 193 3.73 -1.00 -1.57
C GLY A 193 2.84 -1.29 -0.36
N THR A 194 2.29 -2.50 -0.27
CA THR A 194 1.47 -2.95 0.88
C THR A 194 2.26 -3.24 2.15
N GLY A 195 3.57 -3.06 2.14
CA GLY A 195 4.43 -3.31 3.30
C GLY A 195 4.95 -4.75 3.42
N TRP A 196 4.62 -5.64 2.48
CA TRP A 196 5.07 -7.03 2.55
C TRP A 196 6.58 -7.15 2.28
N VAL A 197 7.24 -7.89 3.16
CA VAL A 197 8.64 -8.32 3.04
C VAL A 197 8.63 -9.84 2.88
N ASP A 198 9.48 -10.36 2.01
CA ASP A 198 9.61 -11.80 1.81
C ASP A 198 10.21 -12.45 3.07
N GLN A 199 9.36 -13.20 3.78
CA GLN A 199 9.72 -13.85 5.03
C GLN A 199 10.72 -14.99 4.82
N GLU A 200 10.61 -15.73 3.73
CA GLU A 200 11.48 -16.87 3.44
C GLU A 200 12.90 -16.41 3.17
N SER A 201 13.05 -15.36 2.35
CA SER A 201 14.37 -14.74 2.07
C SER A 201 14.98 -14.16 3.33
N GLN A 202 14.17 -13.50 4.20
CA GLN A 202 14.65 -12.94 5.45
C GLN A 202 15.11 -14.03 6.42
N GLN A 203 14.32 -15.08 6.60
CA GLN A 203 14.66 -16.21 7.46
C GLN A 203 15.93 -16.93 6.95
N ALA A 204 16.04 -17.15 5.63
CA ALA A 204 17.23 -17.76 5.04
C ALA A 204 18.51 -16.97 5.38
N LEU A 205 18.48 -15.64 5.30
CA LEU A 205 19.59 -14.77 5.71
C LEU A 205 19.92 -14.92 7.22
N GLU A 206 18.89 -14.99 8.07
CA GLU A 206 19.07 -15.12 9.51
C GLU A 206 19.70 -16.46 9.89
N TYR A 207 19.32 -17.54 9.23
CA TYR A 207 19.97 -18.84 9.40
C TYR A 207 21.41 -18.84 8.87
N LEU A 208 21.66 -18.31 7.67
CA LEU A 208 22.99 -18.25 7.06
C LEU A 208 23.97 -17.41 7.88
N LEU A 209 23.50 -16.31 8.45
CA LEU A 209 24.31 -15.39 9.25
C LEU A 209 24.30 -15.73 10.74
N LEU A 210 23.74 -16.88 11.13
CA LEU A 210 23.65 -17.32 12.53
C LEU A 210 23.03 -16.24 13.46
N GLY A 211 22.08 -15.50 12.96
CA GLY A 211 21.41 -14.42 13.70
C GLY A 211 22.23 -13.14 13.88
N ASP A 212 23.49 -13.09 13.41
CA ASP A 212 24.31 -11.87 13.48
C ASP A 212 23.95 -10.87 12.38
N VAL A 213 22.69 -10.50 12.39
CA VAL A 213 22.05 -9.63 11.40
C VAL A 213 20.98 -8.74 12.05
N ALA A 214 20.91 -7.49 11.59
CA ALA A 214 19.80 -6.60 11.83
C ALA A 214 19.11 -6.26 10.50
N THR A 215 17.80 -6.40 10.44
CA THR A 215 17.00 -6.07 9.25
C THR A 215 16.07 -4.91 9.56
N VAL A 216 16.02 -3.92 8.68
CA VAL A 216 15.08 -2.80 8.77
C VAL A 216 14.21 -2.69 7.52
N SER A 217 12.92 -2.44 7.71
CA SER A 217 11.96 -2.17 6.65
C SER A 217 11.07 -0.99 7.02
N VAL A 218 10.73 -0.15 6.05
CA VAL A 218 9.86 1.03 6.24
C VAL A 218 8.76 1.00 5.19
N GLN A 219 7.53 0.88 5.65
CA GLN A 219 6.35 0.89 4.78
C GLN A 219 6.15 2.28 4.16
N TYR A 220 5.86 2.32 2.86
CA TYR A 220 5.69 3.57 2.14
C TYR A 220 4.29 3.79 1.55
N SER A 221 3.44 2.76 1.51
CA SER A 221 2.07 2.84 1.01
C SER A 221 1.17 1.76 1.65
N TYR A 222 -0.14 1.92 1.51
CA TYR A 222 -1.11 0.84 1.73
C TYR A 222 -1.46 0.10 0.44
N PHE A 223 -1.10 0.65 -0.73
CA PHE A 223 -1.42 0.08 -2.03
C PHE A 223 -0.33 -0.85 -2.55
N ALA A 224 -0.70 -1.70 -3.50
CA ALA A 224 0.28 -2.43 -4.29
C ALA A 224 1.25 -1.46 -4.99
N SER A 225 2.51 -1.88 -5.21
CA SER A 225 3.59 -1.00 -5.69
C SER A 225 3.27 -0.25 -6.98
N TRP A 226 2.48 -0.83 -7.87
CA TRP A 226 2.05 -0.21 -9.13
C TRP A 226 0.95 0.86 -8.97
N LEU A 227 0.33 0.97 -7.80
CA LEU A 227 -0.64 2.02 -7.43
C LEU A 227 -0.06 3.05 -6.46
N ALA A 228 1.08 2.77 -5.86
CA ALA A 228 1.75 3.62 -4.90
C ALA A 228 2.56 4.73 -5.62
N LEU A 229 1.86 5.68 -6.26
CA LEU A 229 2.43 6.82 -6.97
C LEU A 229 2.46 8.07 -6.08
#